data_50d4cf322ff4ddd64cfd6e63f754712c
#
_entry.id   50d4cf322ff4ddd64cfd6e63f754712c
#
_cell.length_a   1.000
_cell.length_b   1.000
_cell.length_c   1.000
_cell.angle_alpha   90.00
_cell.angle_beta   90.00
_cell.angle_gamma   90.00
#
_symmetry.space_group_name_H-M   'P 1'
#
loop_
_entity.id
_entity.type
_entity.pdbx_description
1 polymer ?
#
loop_
_entity_poly.entity_id
_entity_poly.type
_entity_poly.pdbx_seq_one_letter_code
_entity_poly.pdbx_strand_id
1 'polypeptide(L)'
;MSNEYGGPWSNPANQGAAPGPQPGWTQPGPAAAPPAPGGSMPPPGYPPGPAGYGPQAYPQAYAVGYALPVRSDYASWGKRVGAMLIDQIPSYIGMIIFSVGYVLWIVSIAQSSGSTVDLTVGAVPMIVGTGVMLAGLVWTIYNRWFVAGRTGQSLGKRITRIRLVGEPTDAPIGPTNAFLRDVVHILDGFAYVGYLWPLWDEKKQTFSDKIMRTIVVKAG
;
A
#
# COMPACT_ATOMS: atom_id res chain seq x y z
N MET A 1 -23.01 -36.73 39.08
CA MET A 1 -21.62 -36.96 38.68
C MET A 1 -21.08 -35.62 38.15
N SER A 2 -20.37 -34.99 39.00
CA SER A 2 -19.76 -33.65 38.87
C SER A 2 -18.47 -33.77 38.07
N ASN A 3 -18.23 -32.87 37.12
CA ASN A 3 -16.90 -32.64 36.57
C ASN A 3 -16.57 -31.13 36.65
N GLU A 4 -15.78 -30.83 37.69
CA GLU A 4 -14.99 -29.63 37.83
C GLU A 4 -13.85 -29.63 36.81
N TYR A 5 -13.70 -28.54 36.05
CA TYR A 5 -12.44 -28.17 35.37
C TYR A 5 -11.90 -26.91 36.02
N GLY A 6 -11.04 -27.09 37.02
CA GLY A 6 -10.20 -26.06 37.58
C GLY A 6 -8.97 -25.84 36.69
N GLY A 7 -8.80 -24.65 36.09
CA GLY A 7 -7.57 -24.22 35.42
C GLY A 7 -6.57 -23.62 36.42
N PRO A 8 -5.26 -23.93 36.33
CA PRO A 8 -4.25 -23.54 37.30
C PRO A 8 -3.48 -22.30 36.85
N TRP A 9 -3.94 -21.10 37.16
CA TRP A 9 -3.08 -19.87 37.10
C TRP A 9 -3.64 -18.80 38.05
N SER A 10 -3.64 -19.05 39.34
CA SER A 10 -3.71 -17.97 40.34
C SER A 10 -2.54 -18.12 41.29
N ASN A 11 -1.53 -17.28 41.14
CA ASN A 11 -0.41 -17.19 42.09
C ASN A 11 -0.72 -16.05 43.08
N PRO A 12 -1.00 -16.34 44.38
CA PRO A 12 -1.36 -15.30 45.34
C PRO A 12 -0.17 -14.71 46.11
N ALA A 13 1.01 -14.61 45.49
CA ALA A 13 2.23 -14.16 46.19
C ALA A 13 2.84 -12.89 45.55
N ASN A 14 2.04 -11.85 45.31
CA ASN A 14 2.61 -10.54 45.06
C ASN A 14 1.69 -9.38 45.50
N GLN A 15 1.25 -9.45 46.75
CA GLN A 15 0.72 -8.30 47.48
C GLN A 15 1.77 -7.82 48.48
N GLY A 16 2.30 -6.63 48.23
CA GLY A 16 3.01 -5.90 49.26
C GLY A 16 4.40 -5.47 48.89
N ALA A 17 4.50 -4.26 48.36
CA ALA A 17 5.50 -3.24 48.80
C ALA A 17 5.22 -1.97 48.01
N ALA A 18 4.77 -0.94 48.69
CA ALA A 18 4.76 0.42 48.14
C ALA A 18 6.20 0.84 47.84
N PRO A 19 6.48 1.49 46.68
CA PRO A 19 7.81 2.00 46.40
C PRO A 19 8.16 3.13 47.36
N GLY A 20 9.31 3.00 48.02
CA GLY A 20 9.87 4.04 48.84
C GLY A 20 10.19 5.31 48.07
N PRO A 21 10.40 6.45 48.77
CA PRO A 21 10.62 7.75 48.15
C PRO A 21 11.89 7.72 47.30
N GLN A 22 11.74 8.07 46.00
CA GLN A 22 12.83 8.24 45.08
C GLN A 22 13.66 9.51 45.44
N PRO A 23 14.99 9.51 45.30
CA PRO A 23 15.79 10.71 45.50
C PRO A 23 15.44 11.80 44.50
N GLY A 24 15.19 13.02 44.97
CA GLY A 24 14.66 14.14 44.18
C GLY A 24 15.59 14.55 43.03
N TRP A 25 15.06 14.37 41.83
CA TRP A 25 15.48 15.15 40.68
C TRP A 25 14.59 16.38 40.64
N THR A 26 15.13 17.54 41.03
CA THR A 26 14.46 18.84 40.82
C THR A 26 14.43 19.11 39.32
N GLN A 27 13.24 18.95 38.71
CA GLN A 27 13.01 19.45 37.36
C GLN A 27 13.12 20.98 37.36
N PRO A 28 13.82 21.59 36.39
CA PRO A 28 13.76 23.02 36.18
C PRO A 28 12.28 23.41 35.89
N GLY A 29 11.76 24.38 36.59
CA GLY A 29 10.42 24.90 36.37
C GLY A 29 10.25 25.35 34.92
N PRO A 30 9.01 25.26 34.37
CA PRO A 30 8.75 25.70 33.00
C PRO A 30 9.08 27.19 32.85
N ALA A 31 9.92 27.51 31.86
CA ALA A 31 10.19 28.88 31.46
C ALA A 31 8.86 29.59 31.13
N ALA A 32 8.69 30.80 31.62
CA ALA A 32 7.50 31.62 31.39
C ALA A 32 7.18 31.70 29.89
N ALA A 33 5.96 31.31 29.53
CA ALA A 33 5.49 31.41 28.16
C ALA A 33 5.43 32.90 27.72
N PRO A 34 5.79 33.22 26.46
CA PRO A 34 5.60 34.54 25.92
C PRO A 34 4.11 34.93 25.91
N PRO A 35 3.75 36.22 26.06
CA PRO A 35 2.35 36.65 26.06
C PRO A 35 1.70 36.32 24.70
N ALA A 36 0.47 35.81 24.78
CA ALA A 36 -0.32 35.48 23.60
C ALA A 36 -0.62 36.74 22.78
N PRO A 37 -0.57 36.67 21.43
CA PRO A 37 -1.04 37.75 20.57
C PRO A 37 -2.55 37.97 20.79
N GLY A 38 -2.96 39.23 20.89
CA GLY A 38 -4.27 39.70 21.29
C GLY A 38 -5.47 38.95 20.71
N GLY A 39 -6.37 38.55 21.60
CA GLY A 39 -7.63 37.92 21.25
C GLY A 39 -8.49 38.86 20.38
N SER A 40 -8.85 38.38 19.21
CA SER A 40 -9.87 39.01 18.36
C SER A 40 -11.22 38.90 19.05
N MET A 41 -11.90 40.03 19.25
CA MET A 41 -13.29 40.09 19.74
C MET A 41 -14.20 39.26 18.80
N PRO A 42 -15.14 38.48 19.36
CA PRO A 42 -16.17 37.83 18.54
C PRO A 42 -17.03 38.88 17.83
N PRO A 43 -17.54 38.60 16.64
CA PRO A 43 -18.38 39.52 15.89
C PRO A 43 -19.68 39.81 16.67
N PRO A 44 -20.24 41.03 16.58
CA PRO A 44 -21.47 41.40 17.29
C PRO A 44 -22.65 40.62 16.72
N GLY A 45 -23.38 39.89 17.59
CA GLY A 45 -24.62 39.21 17.22
C GLY A 45 -24.86 37.84 17.84
N TYR A 46 -23.94 37.28 18.64
CA TYR A 46 -24.23 36.03 19.35
C TYR A 46 -24.90 36.29 20.70
N PRO A 47 -26.05 35.65 21.01
CA PRO A 47 -26.66 35.71 22.33
C PRO A 47 -25.73 35.10 23.38
N PRO A 48 -25.69 35.62 24.62
CA PRO A 48 -24.89 35.03 25.69
C PRO A 48 -25.42 33.63 26.01
N GLY A 49 -24.54 32.64 25.95
CA GLY A 49 -24.83 31.27 26.34
C GLY A 49 -25.14 31.15 27.83
N PRO A 50 -25.87 30.11 28.29
CA PRO A 50 -26.27 29.95 29.69
C PRO A 50 -25.04 29.93 30.60
N ALA A 51 -25.12 30.72 31.66
CA ALA A 51 -24.09 30.83 32.68
C ALA A 51 -23.88 29.50 33.38
N GLY A 52 -22.72 28.91 33.19
CA GLY A 52 -22.35 27.66 33.87
C GLY A 52 -21.31 26.77 33.15
N TYR A 53 -21.11 26.95 31.86
CA TYR A 53 -20.03 26.27 31.15
C TYR A 53 -18.96 27.30 30.80
N GLY A 54 -18.00 27.48 31.70
CA GLY A 54 -16.74 28.14 31.34
C GLY A 54 -16.11 27.33 30.17
N PRO A 55 -15.39 28.02 29.26
CA PRO A 55 -14.67 27.30 28.20
C PRO A 55 -13.81 26.27 28.87
N GLN A 56 -14.17 25.00 28.74
CA GLN A 56 -13.24 23.91 29.08
C GLN A 56 -12.03 24.16 28.23
N ALA A 57 -10.93 24.55 28.86
CA ALA A 57 -9.64 24.60 28.22
C ALA A 57 -9.37 23.20 27.70
N TYR A 58 -9.65 22.98 26.43
CA TYR A 58 -9.13 21.80 25.76
C TYR A 58 -7.62 21.80 26.02
N PRO A 59 -7.06 20.69 26.51
CA PRO A 59 -5.63 20.64 26.75
C PRO A 59 -4.92 21.10 25.48
N GLN A 60 -4.13 22.15 25.56
CA GLN A 60 -3.38 22.71 24.44
C GLN A 60 -2.34 21.73 23.87
N ALA A 61 -2.37 20.48 24.31
CA ALA A 61 -1.54 19.38 23.81
C ALA A 61 -1.69 19.11 22.29
N TYR A 62 -2.77 19.60 21.67
CA TYR A 62 -2.97 19.47 20.23
C TYR A 62 -2.44 20.64 19.39
N ALA A 63 -1.97 21.70 20.03
CA ALA A 63 -1.49 22.89 19.31
C ALA A 63 0.04 22.93 19.12
N VAL A 64 0.78 21.98 19.67
CA VAL A 64 2.13 21.73 19.21
C VAL A 64 1.99 20.93 17.93
N GLY A 65 1.84 21.62 16.82
CA GLY A 65 1.97 21.03 15.49
C GLY A 65 3.36 20.41 15.39
N TYR A 66 3.49 19.17 15.80
CA TYR A 66 4.55 18.35 15.27
C TYR A 66 4.28 18.32 13.78
N ALA A 67 4.94 19.19 13.03
CA ALA A 67 5.11 19.00 11.62
C ALA A 67 5.76 17.62 11.51
N LEU A 68 4.95 16.58 11.32
CA LEU A 68 5.47 15.26 11.04
C LEU A 68 6.47 15.46 9.90
N PRO A 69 7.69 14.95 10.00
CA PRO A 69 8.69 15.18 8.98
C PRO A 69 8.07 14.82 7.64
N VAL A 70 8.02 15.80 6.75
CA VAL A 70 7.43 15.64 5.42
C VAL A 70 8.22 14.53 4.75
N ARG A 71 7.58 13.39 4.54
CA ARG A 71 8.21 12.23 3.92
C ARG A 71 8.64 12.59 2.51
N SER A 72 9.89 12.37 2.16
CA SER A 72 10.46 12.72 0.85
C SER A 72 10.96 11.50 0.06
N ASP A 73 10.80 10.29 0.61
CA ASP A 73 11.30 9.05 0.03
C ASP A 73 10.30 8.33 -0.90
N TYR A 74 9.28 9.05 -1.38
CA TYR A 74 8.32 8.48 -2.34
C TYR A 74 9.00 7.97 -3.61
N ALA A 75 8.55 6.81 -4.09
CA ALA A 75 9.04 6.23 -5.32
C ALA A 75 8.56 7.03 -6.54
N SER A 76 9.49 7.34 -7.46
CA SER A 76 9.13 8.00 -8.72
C SER A 76 8.24 7.11 -9.58
N TRP A 77 7.44 7.74 -10.44
CA TRP A 77 6.57 7.05 -11.39
C TRP A 77 7.33 6.04 -12.25
N GLY A 78 8.48 6.43 -12.81
CA GLY A 78 9.29 5.54 -13.66
C GLY A 78 9.74 4.26 -12.95
N LYS A 79 10.11 4.33 -11.65
CA LYS A 79 10.46 3.14 -10.87
C LYS A 79 9.26 2.19 -10.69
N ARG A 80 8.04 2.73 -10.54
CA ARG A 80 6.81 1.93 -10.42
C ARG A 80 6.48 1.22 -11.72
N VAL A 81 6.57 1.94 -12.86
CA VAL A 81 6.39 1.38 -14.20
C VAL A 81 7.45 0.33 -14.48
N GLY A 82 8.72 0.61 -14.21
CA GLY A 82 9.80 -0.38 -14.35
C GLY A 82 9.56 -1.64 -13.54
N ALA A 83 9.12 -1.51 -12.29
CA ALA A 83 8.76 -2.66 -11.45
C ALA A 83 7.62 -3.48 -12.06
N MET A 84 6.58 -2.83 -12.56
CA MET A 84 5.45 -3.50 -13.20
C MET A 84 5.89 -4.25 -14.47
N LEU A 85 6.69 -3.64 -15.34
CA LEU A 85 7.18 -4.28 -16.56
C LEU A 85 8.02 -5.53 -16.25
N ILE A 86 8.90 -5.45 -15.24
CA ILE A 86 9.72 -6.60 -14.80
C ILE A 86 8.83 -7.74 -14.27
N ASP A 87 7.82 -7.43 -13.48
CA ASP A 87 6.90 -8.44 -12.93
C ASP A 87 6.09 -9.15 -14.02
N GLN A 88 5.86 -8.52 -15.17
CA GLN A 88 5.08 -9.05 -16.28
C GLN A 88 5.90 -9.77 -17.34
N ILE A 89 7.24 -9.80 -17.24
CA ILE A 89 8.11 -10.44 -18.24
C ILE A 89 7.65 -11.87 -18.58
N PRO A 90 7.35 -12.77 -17.62
CA PRO A 90 6.92 -14.13 -17.98
C PRO A 90 5.67 -14.16 -18.85
N SER A 91 4.69 -13.31 -18.57
CA SER A 91 3.46 -13.23 -19.37
C SER A 91 3.71 -12.65 -20.77
N TYR A 92 4.59 -11.66 -20.88
CA TYR A 92 4.96 -11.09 -22.19
C TYR A 92 5.70 -12.09 -23.08
N ILE A 93 6.57 -12.93 -22.52
CA ILE A 93 7.24 -14.01 -23.28
C ILE A 93 6.18 -14.95 -23.87
N GLY A 94 5.22 -15.42 -23.06
CA GLY A 94 4.13 -16.26 -23.51
C GLY A 94 3.28 -15.61 -24.61
N MET A 95 2.97 -14.33 -24.46
CA MET A 95 2.23 -13.57 -25.45
C MET A 95 2.98 -13.46 -26.79
N ILE A 96 4.29 -13.22 -26.76
CA ILE A 96 5.11 -13.16 -27.98
C ILE A 96 5.12 -14.50 -28.69
N ILE A 97 5.35 -15.61 -27.97
CA ILE A 97 5.36 -16.97 -28.55
C ILE A 97 3.98 -17.26 -29.17
N PHE A 98 2.90 -16.96 -28.47
CA PHE A 98 1.54 -17.12 -28.97
C PHE A 98 1.30 -16.30 -30.26
N SER A 99 1.74 -15.03 -30.26
CA SER A 99 1.55 -14.13 -31.41
C SER A 99 2.31 -14.62 -32.66
N VAL A 100 3.51 -15.13 -32.49
CA VAL A 100 4.26 -15.76 -33.57
C VAL A 100 3.52 -16.97 -34.13
N GLY A 101 3.01 -17.85 -33.25
CA GLY A 101 2.19 -19.00 -33.69
C GLY A 101 0.94 -18.58 -34.45
N TYR A 102 0.26 -17.54 -33.97
CA TYR A 102 -0.93 -17.00 -34.63
C TYR A 102 -0.62 -16.46 -36.06
N VAL A 103 0.47 -15.73 -36.21
CA VAL A 103 0.90 -15.23 -37.53
C VAL A 103 1.25 -16.38 -38.47
N LEU A 104 2.00 -17.39 -37.99
CA LEU A 104 2.33 -18.57 -38.79
C LEU A 104 1.07 -19.34 -39.22
N TRP A 105 0.09 -19.45 -38.33
CA TRP A 105 -1.20 -20.09 -38.62
C TRP A 105 -1.96 -19.33 -39.72
N ILE A 106 -2.06 -18.00 -39.63
CA ILE A 106 -2.72 -17.16 -40.67
C ILE A 106 -2.00 -17.29 -42.01
N VAL A 107 -0.66 -17.26 -42.02
CA VAL A 107 0.15 -17.41 -43.24
C VAL A 107 -0.08 -18.78 -43.88
N SER A 108 -0.10 -19.86 -43.09
CA SER A 108 -0.38 -21.22 -43.54
C SER A 108 -1.75 -21.34 -44.23
N ILE A 109 -2.79 -20.72 -43.64
CA ILE A 109 -4.11 -20.67 -44.28
C ILE A 109 -4.06 -19.90 -45.61
N ALA A 110 -3.40 -18.75 -45.63
CA ALA A 110 -3.37 -17.89 -46.82
C ALA A 110 -2.61 -18.54 -48.00
N GLN A 111 -1.63 -19.41 -47.73
CA GLN A 111 -0.85 -20.11 -48.75
C GLN A 111 -1.47 -21.42 -49.23
N SER A 112 -2.48 -21.93 -48.53
CA SER A 112 -3.14 -23.20 -48.88
C SER A 112 -4.15 -23.01 -50.03
N SER A 113 -3.68 -22.81 -51.26
CA SER A 113 -4.51 -22.70 -52.48
C SER A 113 -5.22 -24.01 -52.81
N GLY A 114 -6.14 -24.50 -51.93
CA GLY A 114 -6.88 -25.75 -52.13
C GLY A 114 -6.20 -27.05 -51.70
N SER A 115 -4.99 -26.97 -51.17
CA SER A 115 -4.29 -28.10 -50.53
C SER A 115 -4.58 -28.16 -49.04
N THR A 116 -4.27 -29.30 -48.39
CA THR A 116 -4.46 -29.48 -46.94
C THR A 116 -3.60 -28.46 -46.17
N VAL A 117 -4.22 -27.66 -45.32
CA VAL A 117 -3.56 -26.70 -44.44
C VAL A 117 -2.82 -27.48 -43.34
N ASP A 118 -1.50 -27.32 -43.21
CA ASP A 118 -0.80 -27.81 -42.03
C ASP A 118 -1.02 -26.88 -40.86
N LEU A 119 -2.03 -27.18 -40.06
CA LEU A 119 -2.40 -26.39 -38.88
C LEU A 119 -1.39 -26.54 -37.73
N THR A 120 -0.47 -27.51 -37.79
CA THR A 120 0.47 -27.80 -36.70
C THR A 120 1.54 -26.70 -36.58
N VAL A 121 1.95 -26.10 -37.71
CA VAL A 121 2.95 -25.02 -37.76
C VAL A 121 2.62 -23.85 -36.86
N GLY A 122 1.34 -23.47 -36.78
CA GLY A 122 0.89 -22.40 -35.90
C GLY A 122 0.36 -22.90 -34.53
N ALA A 123 -0.29 -24.08 -34.51
CA ALA A 123 -0.93 -24.60 -33.31
C ALA A 123 0.07 -24.88 -32.16
N VAL A 124 1.21 -25.47 -32.48
CA VAL A 124 2.23 -25.82 -31.47
C VAL A 124 2.74 -24.55 -30.72
N PRO A 125 3.24 -23.50 -31.43
CA PRO A 125 3.65 -22.28 -30.73
C PRO A 125 2.49 -21.59 -29.98
N MET A 126 1.26 -21.62 -30.48
CA MET A 126 0.09 -21.05 -29.81
C MET A 126 -0.20 -21.78 -28.49
N ILE A 127 -0.15 -23.13 -28.49
CA ILE A 127 -0.37 -23.93 -27.28
C ILE A 127 0.76 -23.67 -26.27
N VAL A 128 2.00 -23.71 -26.71
CA VAL A 128 3.17 -23.41 -25.85
C VAL A 128 3.10 -22.00 -25.30
N GLY A 129 2.80 -21.02 -26.16
CA GLY A 129 2.67 -19.61 -25.75
C GLY A 129 1.55 -19.40 -24.71
N THR A 130 0.39 -20.06 -24.91
CA THR A 130 -0.70 -20.07 -23.94
C THR A 130 -0.26 -20.67 -22.61
N GLY A 131 0.41 -21.81 -22.62
CA GLY A 131 0.94 -22.43 -21.40
C GLY A 131 1.91 -21.52 -20.62
N VAL A 132 2.85 -20.89 -21.33
CA VAL A 132 3.80 -19.94 -20.72
C VAL A 132 3.06 -18.70 -20.19
N MET A 133 2.05 -18.19 -20.90
CA MET A 133 1.26 -17.05 -20.46
C MET A 133 0.46 -17.38 -19.19
N LEU A 134 -0.15 -18.56 -19.11
CA LEU A 134 -0.86 -19.02 -17.91
C LEU A 134 0.10 -19.20 -16.72
N ALA A 135 1.27 -19.79 -16.94
CA ALA A 135 2.30 -19.87 -15.90
C ALA A 135 2.76 -18.49 -15.44
N GLY A 136 2.91 -17.54 -16.37
CA GLY A 136 3.21 -16.14 -16.07
C GLY A 136 2.10 -15.44 -15.27
N LEU A 137 0.84 -15.76 -15.52
CA LEU A 137 -0.30 -15.26 -14.74
C LEU A 137 -0.24 -15.78 -13.30
N VAL A 138 -0.03 -17.09 -13.11
CA VAL A 138 0.12 -17.69 -11.78
C VAL A 138 1.30 -17.07 -11.04
N TRP A 139 2.44 -16.88 -11.74
CA TRP A 139 3.59 -16.17 -11.20
C TRP A 139 3.24 -14.75 -10.76
N THR A 140 2.53 -13.99 -11.59
CA THR A 140 2.12 -12.60 -11.30
C THR A 140 1.25 -12.55 -10.05
N ILE A 141 0.25 -13.43 -9.93
CA ILE A 141 -0.61 -13.56 -8.76
C ILE A 141 0.22 -13.83 -7.51
N TYR A 142 1.08 -14.85 -7.54
CA TYR A 142 1.93 -15.22 -6.42
C TYR A 142 2.87 -14.06 -6.02
N ASN A 143 3.57 -13.49 -6.99
CA ASN A 143 4.57 -12.44 -6.76
C ASN A 143 3.94 -11.13 -6.29
N ARG A 144 2.81 -10.71 -6.86
CA ARG A 144 2.18 -9.42 -6.53
C ARG A 144 1.28 -9.46 -5.31
N TRP A 145 0.57 -10.57 -5.08
CA TRP A 145 -0.36 -10.63 -3.95
C TRP A 145 0.27 -11.26 -2.73
N PHE A 146 0.91 -12.41 -2.86
CA PHE A 146 1.46 -13.12 -1.72
C PHE A 146 2.83 -12.58 -1.30
N VAL A 147 3.77 -12.49 -2.23
CA VAL A 147 5.14 -12.02 -1.90
C VAL A 147 5.09 -10.53 -1.57
N ALA A 148 4.58 -9.67 -2.45
CA ALA A 148 4.55 -8.25 -2.20
C ALA A 148 3.59 -7.87 -1.07
N GLY A 149 2.47 -8.58 -0.88
CA GLY A 149 1.58 -8.36 0.25
C GLY A 149 2.25 -8.58 1.60
N ARG A 150 3.14 -9.58 1.71
CA ARG A 150 3.86 -9.92 2.95
C ARG A 150 5.13 -9.12 3.18
N THR A 151 5.83 -8.74 2.10
CA THR A 151 7.15 -8.10 2.19
C THR A 151 7.15 -6.63 1.78
N GLY A 152 6.05 -6.15 1.18
CA GLY A 152 5.99 -4.86 0.50
C GLY A 152 6.64 -4.86 -0.89
N GLN A 153 7.28 -5.96 -1.32
CA GLN A 153 8.09 -5.99 -2.54
C GLN A 153 7.80 -7.22 -3.40
N SER A 154 7.33 -7.00 -4.65
CA SER A 154 7.43 -7.98 -5.72
C SER A 154 8.88 -8.07 -6.25
N LEU A 155 9.17 -9.01 -7.14
CA LEU A 155 10.48 -9.11 -7.79
C LEU A 155 10.87 -7.79 -8.47
N GLY A 156 9.98 -7.22 -9.26
CA GLY A 156 10.22 -5.94 -9.94
C GLY A 156 10.45 -4.80 -8.96
N LYS A 157 9.70 -4.75 -7.84
CA LYS A 157 9.91 -3.75 -6.79
C LYS A 157 11.26 -3.91 -6.08
N ARG A 158 11.74 -5.14 -5.88
CA ARG A 158 13.09 -5.39 -5.34
C ARG A 158 14.18 -4.86 -6.26
N ILE A 159 14.08 -5.18 -7.56
CA ILE A 159 15.06 -4.73 -8.56
C ILE A 159 15.09 -3.20 -8.67
N THR A 160 13.91 -2.56 -8.66
CA THR A 160 13.82 -1.09 -8.74
C THR A 160 14.02 -0.40 -7.38
N ARG A 161 14.28 -1.15 -6.30
CA ARG A 161 14.50 -0.67 -4.94
C ARG A 161 13.36 0.22 -4.44
N ILE A 162 12.13 -0.29 -4.53
CA ILE A 162 10.94 0.35 -3.99
C ILE A 162 10.12 -0.67 -3.19
N ARG A 163 9.27 -0.19 -2.28
CA ARG A 163 8.35 -1.03 -1.51
C ARG A 163 6.98 -0.38 -1.38
N LEU A 164 5.93 -1.20 -1.34
CA LEU A 164 4.55 -0.83 -1.10
C LEU A 164 4.23 -1.02 0.37
N VAL A 165 3.73 0.03 1.01
CA VAL A 165 3.37 0.01 2.43
C VAL A 165 2.04 0.71 2.67
N GLY A 166 1.39 0.39 3.77
CA GLY A 166 0.24 1.14 4.28
C GLY A 166 0.69 2.52 4.76
N GLU A 167 0.02 3.58 4.32
CA GLU A 167 0.37 4.96 4.67
C GLU A 167 0.40 5.20 6.19
N PRO A 168 -0.59 4.73 6.99
CA PRO A 168 -0.59 4.96 8.43
C PRO A 168 0.37 4.07 9.22
N THR A 169 0.79 2.93 8.67
CA THR A 169 1.53 1.89 9.41
C THR A 169 2.98 1.73 9.00
N ASP A 170 3.35 2.23 7.82
CA ASP A 170 4.63 1.99 7.14
C ASP A 170 5.01 0.49 7.04
N ALA A 171 4.02 -0.39 7.16
CA ALA A 171 4.16 -1.84 7.11
C ALA A 171 3.58 -2.43 5.82
N PRO A 172 3.98 -3.65 5.42
CA PRO A 172 3.36 -4.38 4.33
C PRO A 172 1.85 -4.55 4.55
N ILE A 173 1.07 -4.43 3.47
CA ILE A 173 -0.40 -4.34 3.54
C ILE A 173 -1.11 -5.69 3.66
N GLY A 174 -0.39 -6.79 3.56
CA GLY A 174 -0.95 -8.15 3.53
C GLY A 174 -1.48 -8.58 2.16
N PRO A 175 -1.59 -9.91 1.91
CA PRO A 175 -2.01 -10.45 0.62
C PRO A 175 -3.40 -10.01 0.18
N THR A 176 -4.38 -9.99 1.10
CA THR A 176 -5.76 -9.59 0.81
C THR A 176 -5.84 -8.15 0.34
N ASN A 177 -5.16 -7.22 1.03
CA ASN A 177 -5.15 -5.82 0.62
C ASN A 177 -4.34 -5.60 -0.65
N ALA A 178 -3.29 -6.41 -0.92
CA ALA A 178 -2.56 -6.37 -2.18
C ALA A 178 -3.45 -6.80 -3.36
N PHE A 179 -4.27 -7.84 -3.18
CA PHE A 179 -5.29 -8.24 -4.16
C PHE A 179 -6.35 -7.15 -4.36
N LEU A 180 -6.97 -6.65 -3.28
CA LEU A 180 -7.99 -5.60 -3.37
C LEU A 180 -7.45 -4.35 -4.05
N ARG A 181 -6.20 -3.97 -3.77
CA ARG A 181 -5.55 -2.85 -4.45
C ARG A 181 -5.43 -3.08 -5.96
N ASP A 182 -5.09 -4.29 -6.39
CA ASP A 182 -5.04 -4.63 -7.83
C ASP A 182 -6.43 -4.60 -8.48
N VAL A 183 -7.48 -5.00 -7.75
CA VAL A 183 -8.88 -4.83 -8.22
C VAL A 183 -9.22 -3.35 -8.38
N VAL A 184 -8.89 -2.51 -7.39
CA VAL A 184 -9.12 -1.06 -7.44
C VAL A 184 -8.28 -0.39 -8.54
N HIS A 185 -7.15 -0.97 -8.96
CA HIS A 185 -6.37 -0.49 -10.10
C HIS A 185 -7.12 -0.46 -11.44
N ILE A 186 -8.26 -1.16 -11.55
CA ILE A 186 -9.16 -1.04 -12.70
C ILE A 186 -9.62 0.42 -12.87
N LEU A 187 -9.81 1.15 -11.76
CA LEU A 187 -10.15 2.57 -11.78
C LEU A 187 -9.02 3.45 -12.32
N ASP A 188 -7.76 3.07 -12.08
CA ASP A 188 -6.59 3.76 -12.61
C ASP A 188 -6.48 3.62 -14.15
N GLY A 189 -7.04 2.51 -14.69
CA GLY A 189 -7.11 2.25 -16.12
C GLY A 189 -8.13 3.12 -16.86
N PHE A 190 -9.09 3.72 -16.16
CA PHE A 190 -10.06 4.60 -16.79
C PHE A 190 -9.37 5.84 -17.36
N ALA A 191 -9.36 5.94 -18.70
CA ALA A 191 -8.63 6.97 -19.45
C ALA A 191 -7.11 7.10 -19.10
N TYR A 192 -6.52 6.10 -18.44
CA TYR A 192 -5.13 6.06 -17.97
C TYR A 192 -4.74 7.18 -16.98
N VAL A 193 -5.66 8.05 -16.61
CA VAL A 193 -5.40 9.22 -15.75
C VAL A 193 -4.89 8.79 -14.36
N GLY A 194 -5.48 7.74 -13.79
CA GLY A 194 -5.04 7.24 -12.48
C GLY A 194 -3.60 6.75 -12.47
N TYR A 195 -3.14 6.10 -13.56
CA TYR A 195 -1.75 5.66 -13.69
C TYR A 195 -0.76 6.83 -13.87
N LEU A 196 -1.19 7.92 -14.47
CA LEU A 196 -0.37 9.12 -14.66
C LEU A 196 -0.42 10.06 -13.45
N TRP A 197 -1.44 9.93 -12.59
CA TRP A 197 -1.65 10.80 -11.43
C TRP A 197 -0.41 10.99 -10.54
N PRO A 198 0.45 9.97 -10.29
CA PRO A 198 1.67 10.13 -9.49
C PRO A 198 2.69 11.13 -10.04
N LEU A 199 2.57 11.59 -11.27
CA LEU A 199 3.49 12.57 -11.84
C LEU A 199 3.38 13.93 -11.16
N TRP A 200 2.16 14.32 -10.76
CA TRP A 200 1.86 15.61 -10.12
C TRP A 200 1.35 15.51 -8.68
N ASP A 201 1.05 14.30 -8.19
CA ASP A 201 0.65 14.11 -6.81
C ASP A 201 1.83 14.24 -5.84
N GLU A 202 1.63 14.94 -4.71
CA GLU A 202 2.67 15.18 -3.71
C GLU A 202 3.23 13.89 -3.12
N LYS A 203 2.37 12.91 -2.83
CA LYS A 203 2.72 11.59 -2.29
C LYS A 203 3.01 10.56 -3.38
N LYS A 204 2.97 10.97 -4.66
CA LYS A 204 3.13 10.09 -5.82
C LYS A 204 2.16 8.91 -5.83
N GLN A 205 0.92 9.12 -5.36
CA GLN A 205 -0.12 8.09 -5.27
C GLN A 205 -0.95 8.00 -6.55
N THR A 206 -1.33 6.77 -6.95
CA THR A 206 -2.41 6.53 -7.92
C THR A 206 -3.77 6.67 -7.25
N PHE A 207 -4.87 6.58 -7.98
CA PHE A 207 -6.21 6.57 -7.36
C PHE A 207 -6.39 5.35 -6.46
N SER A 208 -5.94 4.17 -6.90
CA SER A 208 -5.95 2.97 -6.08
C SER A 208 -5.12 3.12 -4.81
N ASP A 209 -3.95 3.77 -4.87
CA ASP A 209 -3.15 4.07 -3.69
C ASP A 209 -3.92 4.94 -2.69
N LYS A 210 -4.62 5.97 -3.17
CA LYS A 210 -5.42 6.87 -2.30
C LYS A 210 -6.59 6.14 -1.64
N ILE A 211 -7.34 5.35 -2.43
CA ILE A 211 -8.49 4.57 -1.93
C ILE A 211 -8.04 3.56 -0.87
N MET A 212 -6.94 2.87 -1.11
CA MET A 212 -6.41 1.83 -0.23
C MET A 212 -5.49 2.37 0.88
N ARG A 213 -5.28 3.70 0.95
CA ARG A 213 -4.35 4.36 1.88
C ARG A 213 -2.97 3.71 1.88
N THR A 214 -2.41 3.56 0.69
CA THR A 214 -1.09 2.98 0.47
C THR A 214 -0.15 3.98 -0.17
N ILE A 215 1.14 3.78 0.06
CA ILE A 215 2.21 4.56 -0.56
C ILE A 215 3.29 3.62 -1.06
N VAL A 216 4.00 4.05 -2.10
CA VAL A 216 5.21 3.34 -2.56
C VAL A 216 6.41 4.22 -2.26
N VAL A 217 7.37 3.66 -1.54
CA VAL A 217 8.55 4.38 -1.07
C VAL A 217 9.82 3.71 -1.57
N LYS A 218 10.94 4.44 -1.50
CA LYS A 218 12.26 3.86 -1.80
C LYS A 218 12.58 2.84 -0.71
N ALA A 219 13.06 1.67 -1.12
CA ALA A 219 13.67 0.70 -0.23
C ALA A 219 15.16 1.03 -0.13
N GLY A 220 15.63 1.22 1.09
CA GLY A 220 17.06 1.47 1.36
C GLY A 220 17.91 0.29 0.95
#